data_995cb21a43c00f3008bed67cda3351d8
#
_entry.id   995cb21a43c00f3008bed67cda3351d8
#
_cell.length_a   1.000
_cell.length_b   1.000
_cell.length_c   1.000
_cell.angle_alpha   90.00
_cell.angle_beta   90.00
_cell.angle_gamma   90.00
#
_symmetry.space_group_name_H-M   'P 1'
#
loop_
_entity.id
_entity.type
_entity.pdbx_description
1 polymer ?
#
loop_
_entity_poly.entity_id
_entity_poly.type
_entity_poly.pdbx_seq_one_letter_code
_entity_poly.pdbx_strand_id
1 'polypeptide(L)' 'MAKTSLDFKGMFCPMPIIKLSMAIRKGVSGDVFEVVCDDPGFEPDIAAWCNETGNILNGITKSGKDITATITKK' A
#
# COMPACT_ATOMS: atom_id res chain seq x y z
N MET A 1 10.87 -12.84 6.92
CA MET A 1 9.89 -11.91 6.35
C MET A 1 10.59 -10.72 5.76
N ALA A 2 10.30 -10.41 4.52
CA ALA A 2 10.94 -9.31 3.81
C ALA A 2 10.13 -8.03 3.94
N LYS A 3 10.80 -6.89 3.92
CA LYS A 3 10.16 -5.59 3.87
C LYS A 3 10.53 -4.93 2.56
N THR A 4 9.52 -4.52 1.82
CA THR A 4 9.68 -3.86 0.53
C THR A 4 9.13 -2.45 0.62
N SER A 5 9.91 -1.47 0.19
CA SER A 5 9.47 -0.07 0.13
C SER A 5 9.14 0.30 -1.31
N LEU A 6 7.96 0.88 -1.51
CA LEU A 6 7.47 1.26 -2.83
C LEU A 6 7.13 2.75 -2.82
N ASP A 7 7.60 3.46 -3.83
CA ASP A 7 7.34 4.90 -3.98
C ASP A 7 6.40 5.10 -5.16
N PHE A 8 5.16 5.46 -4.86
CA PHE A 8 4.15 5.72 -5.87
C PHE A 8 3.75 7.19 -5.92
N LYS A 9 4.60 8.08 -5.43
CA LYS A 9 4.34 9.53 -5.54
C LYS A 9 4.26 9.93 -7.01
N GLY A 10 3.33 10.83 -7.30
CA GLY A 10 3.07 11.26 -8.67
C GLY A 10 2.09 10.39 -9.43
N MET A 11 1.67 9.27 -8.86
CA MET A 11 0.65 8.40 -9.46
C MET A 11 -0.73 8.75 -8.94
N PHE A 12 -1.74 8.57 -9.79
CA PHE A 12 -3.13 8.81 -9.43
C PHE A 12 -3.88 7.48 -9.34
N CYS A 13 -4.84 7.42 -8.42
CA CYS A 13 -5.71 6.27 -8.28
C CYS A 13 -6.39 5.96 -9.63
N PRO A 14 -6.46 4.68 -10.06
CA PRO A 14 -6.19 3.47 -9.28
C PRO A 14 -4.77 2.90 -9.42
N MET A 15 -3.85 3.62 -10.06
CA MET A 15 -2.52 3.07 -10.36
C MET A 15 -1.73 2.61 -9.13
N PRO A 16 -1.70 3.37 -8.02
CA PRO A 16 -0.98 2.89 -6.83
C PRO A 16 -1.47 1.52 -6.35
N ILE A 17 -2.79 1.33 -6.35
CA ILE A 17 -3.38 0.07 -5.90
C ILE A 17 -3.04 -1.07 -6.86
N ILE A 18 -3.08 -0.81 -8.16
CA ILE A 18 -2.75 -1.81 -9.17
C ILE A 18 -1.30 -2.25 -9.02
N LYS A 19 -0.39 -1.31 -8.90
CA LYS A 19 1.04 -1.63 -8.76
C LYS A 19 1.35 -2.32 -7.45
N LEU A 20 0.69 -1.92 -6.37
CA LEU A 20 0.82 -2.60 -5.09
C LEU A 20 0.34 -4.05 -5.17
N SER A 21 -0.79 -4.26 -5.81
CA SER A 21 -1.34 -5.60 -6.01
C SER A 21 -0.35 -6.51 -6.74
N MET A 22 0.31 -5.99 -7.77
CA MET A 22 1.32 -6.73 -8.51
C MET A 22 2.53 -7.07 -7.63
N ALA A 23 2.99 -6.11 -6.84
CA ALA A 23 4.13 -6.33 -5.95
C ALA A 23 3.81 -7.37 -4.88
N ILE A 24 2.62 -7.29 -4.29
CA ILE A 24 2.21 -8.24 -3.24
C ILE A 24 2.09 -9.65 -3.77
N ARG A 25 1.64 -9.83 -5.01
CA ARG A 25 1.56 -11.16 -5.62
C ARG A 25 2.91 -11.85 -5.69
N LYS A 26 3.98 -11.10 -5.85
CA LYS A 26 5.34 -11.65 -5.95
C LYS A 26 5.93 -11.99 -4.60
N GLY A 27 5.34 -11.49 -3.52
CA GLY A 27 5.81 -11.76 -2.18
C GLY A 27 5.21 -13.03 -1.60
N VAL A 28 5.62 -13.34 -0.38
CA VAL A 28 5.09 -14.49 0.36
C VAL A 28 4.27 -14.00 1.55
N SER A 29 3.44 -14.89 2.08
CA SER A 29 2.62 -14.59 3.25
C SER A 29 3.49 -14.08 4.40
N GLY A 30 3.10 -12.96 5.00
CA GLY A 30 3.86 -12.34 6.07
C GLY A 30 4.82 -11.24 5.63
N ASP A 31 5.06 -11.09 4.34
CA ASP A 31 5.90 -10.00 3.83
C ASP A 31 5.24 -8.65 4.11
N VAL A 32 6.07 -7.67 4.44
CA VAL A 32 5.64 -6.31 4.76
C VAL A 32 5.97 -5.38 3.59
N PHE A 33 5.00 -4.56 3.21
CA PHE A 33 5.15 -3.57 2.15
C PHE A 33 4.88 -2.19 2.71
N GLU A 34 5.84 -1.29 2.53
CA GLU A 34 5.68 0.12 2.91
C GLU A 34 5.53 0.93 1.63
N VAL A 35 4.38 1.57 1.49
CA VAL A 35 4.00 2.25 0.25
C VAL A 35 3.77 3.71 0.54
N VAL A 36 4.41 4.59 -0.23
CA VAL A 36 4.18 6.03 -0.12
C VAL A 36 3.50 6.54 -1.38
N CYS A 37 2.47 7.36 -1.20
CA CYS A 37 1.72 7.97 -2.27
C CYS A 37 1.29 9.37 -1.83
N ASP A 38 1.13 10.29 -2.77
CA ASP A 38 0.72 11.66 -2.46
C ASP A 38 -0.67 12.02 -2.98
N ASP A 39 -1.44 11.03 -3.43
CA ASP A 39 -2.81 11.23 -3.87
C ASP A 39 -3.76 11.05 -2.68
N PRO A 40 -4.60 12.05 -2.34
CA PRO A 40 -5.54 11.93 -1.21
C PRO A 40 -6.50 10.73 -1.33
N GLY A 41 -6.82 10.30 -2.55
CA GLY A 41 -7.69 9.15 -2.77
C GLY A 41 -7.06 7.82 -2.37
N PHE A 42 -5.74 7.79 -2.21
CA PHE A 42 -5.02 6.57 -1.86
C PHE A 42 -5.43 6.03 -0.49
N GLU A 43 -5.62 6.90 0.48
CA GLU A 43 -5.92 6.47 1.85
C GLU A 43 -7.21 5.65 1.96
N PRO A 44 -8.37 6.13 1.49
CA PRO A 44 -9.58 5.32 1.52
C PRO A 44 -9.50 4.10 0.61
N ASP A 45 -8.81 4.22 -0.51
CA ASP A 45 -8.69 3.11 -1.46
C ASP A 45 -7.86 1.98 -0.89
N ILE A 46 -6.74 2.27 -0.22
CA ILE A 46 -5.90 1.22 0.35
C ILE A 46 -6.60 0.52 1.51
N ALA A 47 -7.37 1.25 2.30
CA ALA A 47 -8.15 0.66 3.38
C ALA A 47 -9.20 -0.31 2.83
N ALA A 48 -9.94 0.10 1.81
CA ALA A 48 -10.94 -0.75 1.17
C ALA A 48 -10.30 -1.98 0.53
N TRP A 49 -9.19 -1.78 -0.19
CA TRP A 49 -8.50 -2.87 -0.86
C TRP A 49 -7.98 -3.92 0.12
N CYS A 50 -7.39 -3.48 1.23
CA CYS A 50 -6.92 -4.41 2.26
C CYS A 50 -8.07 -5.19 2.87
N ASN A 51 -9.20 -4.52 3.11
CA ASN A 51 -10.39 -5.17 3.64
C ASN A 51 -10.91 -6.24 2.67
N GLU A 52 -10.94 -5.94 1.38
CA GLU A 52 -11.46 -6.87 0.37
C GLU A 52 -10.53 -8.04 0.12
N THR A 53 -9.22 -7.83 0.15
CA THR A 53 -8.24 -8.87 -0.16
C THR A 53 -7.83 -9.69 1.05
N GLY A 54 -8.11 -9.19 2.25
CA GLY A 54 -7.67 -9.84 3.48
C GLY A 54 -6.24 -9.51 3.86
N ASN A 55 -5.54 -8.68 3.09
CA ASN A 55 -4.23 -8.19 3.50
C ASN A 55 -4.39 -7.27 4.69
N ILE A 56 -3.35 -7.20 5.53
CA ILE A 56 -3.44 -6.47 6.79
C ILE A 56 -2.88 -5.06 6.61
N LEU A 57 -3.71 -4.06 6.84
CA LEU A 57 -3.26 -2.68 6.89
C LEU A 57 -2.77 -2.39 8.31
N ASN A 58 -1.46 -2.36 8.49
CA ASN A 58 -0.86 -2.17 9.82
C ASN A 58 -0.98 -0.74 10.31
N GLY A 59 -0.94 0.23 9.39
CA GLY A 59 -1.09 1.62 9.76
C GLY A 59 -0.86 2.54 8.60
N ILE A 60 -1.24 3.79 8.79
CA ILE A 60 -1.05 4.87 7.83
C ILE A 60 -0.45 6.05 8.58
N THR A 61 0.64 6.60 8.03
CA THR A 61 1.23 7.84 8.52
C THR A 61 1.20 8.88 7.42
N LYS A 62 1.06 10.13 7.80
CA LYS A 62 1.00 11.24 6.86
C LYS A 62 2.06 12.27 7.22
N SER A 63 2.73 12.80 6.20
CA SER A 63 3.70 13.88 6.35
C SER A 63 3.50 14.82 5.17
N GLY A 64 2.91 15.99 5.42
CA GLY A 64 2.50 16.88 4.34
C GLY A 64 1.51 16.18 3.42
N LYS A 65 1.85 16.06 2.14
CA LYS A 65 1.02 15.37 1.17
C LYS A 65 1.31 13.87 1.08
N ASP A 66 2.41 13.43 1.67
CA ASP A 66 2.85 12.04 1.58
C ASP A 66 2.05 11.17 2.54
N ILE A 67 1.48 10.12 2.00
CA ILE A 67 0.72 9.13 2.75
C ILE A 67 1.50 7.82 2.68
N THR A 68 1.92 7.31 3.83
CA THR A 68 2.66 6.06 3.89
C THR A 68 1.80 4.99 4.55
N ALA A 69 1.55 3.92 3.82
CA ALA A 69 0.79 2.78 4.31
C ALA A 69 1.72 1.59 4.50
N THR A 70 1.58 0.91 5.62
CA THR A 70 2.33 -0.31 5.90
C THR A 70 1.37 -1.49 5.87
N ILE A 71 1.64 -2.45 5.01
CA ILE A 71 0.73 -3.55 4.71
C ILE A 71 1.47 -4.87 4.85
N THR A 72 0.84 -5.83 5.51
CA THR A 72 1.36 -7.20 5.60
C THR A 72 0.54 -8.10 4.69
N LYS A 73 1.22 -8.86 3.85
CA LYS A 73 0.55 -9.83 2.97
C LYS A 73 -0.06 -10.94 3.81
N LYS A 74 -1.29 -11.24 3.50
CA LYS A 74 -2.07 -12.31 4.12
C LYS A 74 -1.44 -13.69 3.91
#